data_a51c2a01caae8c6ac61a0e057a56eeba
#
_entry.id   a51c2a01caae8c6ac61a0e057a56eeba
#
_cell.length_a   1.000
_cell.length_b   1.000
_cell.length_c   1.000
_cell.angle_alpha   90.00
_cell.angle_beta   90.00
_cell.angle_gamma   90.00
#
_symmetry.space_group_name_H-M   'P 1'
#
loop_
_entity.id
_entity.type
_entity.pdbx_description
1 polymer ?
#
loop_
_entity_poly.entity_id
_entity_poly.type
_entity_poly.pdbx_seq_one_letter_code
_entity_poly.pdbx_strand_id
1 'polypeptide(L)'
;MHIKSICCLFLLTLILSCTEKKEPVTTPWGTSLDGDSIPANGDFKLNDIVNNGELIMLTLTGPDNYYDYHGHGMGTQYMLCEKFAQKLGVSLRVEVCKDTTELVTRLRKGDGDIAAFQLPRTIQGVKFCGTEIDSLRTQWAVQSGNNELADALNRWFKPGMIKDIREEEAFLLSTRSVTRRVYSPMLNRAGGVISHYDHYFQKYAPLARWDWRLMA
;
A
#
# COMPACT_ATOMS: atom_id res chain seq x y z
N MET A 1 55.86 -34.66 -35.92
CA MET A 1 54.91 -33.57 -36.25
C MET A 1 53.47 -33.87 -35.80
N HIS A 2 53.21 -35.02 -35.18
CA HIS A 2 51.86 -35.46 -34.80
C HIS A 2 51.45 -35.14 -33.35
N ILE A 3 52.40 -34.93 -32.44
CA ILE A 3 52.12 -34.68 -31.02
C ILE A 3 51.45 -33.30 -30.78
N LYS A 4 51.88 -32.27 -31.53
CA LYS A 4 51.26 -30.94 -31.43
C LYS A 4 49.82 -30.91 -31.94
N SER A 5 49.48 -31.74 -32.90
CA SER A 5 48.11 -31.85 -33.46
C SER A 5 47.17 -32.55 -32.50
N ILE A 6 47.64 -33.56 -31.75
CA ILE A 6 46.89 -34.27 -30.71
C ILE A 6 46.61 -33.37 -29.51
N CYS A 7 47.57 -32.55 -29.11
CA CYS A 7 47.38 -31.59 -28.01
C CYS A 7 46.35 -30.49 -28.35
N CYS A 8 46.32 -29.99 -29.59
CA CYS A 8 45.31 -29.06 -30.04
C CYS A 8 43.89 -29.67 -30.06
N LEU A 9 43.77 -30.93 -30.46
CA LEU A 9 42.51 -31.64 -30.48
C LEU A 9 41.96 -31.87 -29.06
N PHE A 10 42.82 -32.16 -28.11
CA PHE A 10 42.45 -32.35 -26.70
C PHE A 10 42.09 -31.02 -26.00
N LEU A 11 42.71 -29.92 -26.41
CA LEU A 11 42.35 -28.58 -25.91
C LEU A 11 40.98 -28.09 -26.44
N LEU A 12 40.62 -28.52 -27.65
CA LEU A 12 39.34 -28.14 -28.28
C LEU A 12 38.15 -28.85 -27.63
N THR A 13 38.34 -30.05 -27.06
CA THR A 13 37.27 -30.79 -26.37
C THR A 13 36.97 -30.28 -24.97
N LEU A 14 37.86 -29.51 -24.35
CA LEU A 14 37.68 -28.92 -23.02
C LEU A 14 36.78 -27.67 -23.02
N ILE A 15 36.53 -27.06 -24.17
CA ILE A 15 35.72 -25.83 -24.27
C ILE A 15 34.21 -26.14 -24.47
N LEU A 16 33.85 -27.39 -24.68
CA LEU A 16 32.45 -27.83 -24.87
C LEU A 16 31.76 -28.33 -23.60
N SER A 17 32.36 -28.07 -22.42
CA SER A 17 31.76 -28.51 -21.16
C SER A 17 30.94 -27.40 -20.50
N CYS A 18 29.67 -27.72 -20.36
CA CYS A 18 28.68 -27.15 -19.46
C CYS A 18 28.16 -25.76 -19.76
N THR A 19 27.18 -25.68 -20.64
CA THR A 19 25.98 -24.89 -20.30
C THR A 19 25.05 -25.78 -19.47
N GLU A 20 25.22 -25.77 -18.16
CA GLU A 20 24.17 -26.26 -17.27
C GLU A 20 22.94 -25.39 -17.50
N LYS A 21 21.92 -25.96 -18.14
CA LYS A 21 20.56 -25.43 -18.06
C LYS A 21 20.16 -25.58 -16.60
N LYS A 22 20.14 -24.46 -15.87
CA LYS A 22 19.49 -24.41 -14.57
C LYS A 22 18.04 -24.82 -14.79
N GLU A 23 17.64 -25.96 -14.25
CA GLU A 23 16.24 -26.34 -14.23
C GLU A 23 15.48 -25.30 -13.39
N PRO A 24 14.33 -24.80 -13.85
CA PRO A 24 13.54 -23.85 -13.08
C PRO A 24 13.13 -24.50 -11.75
N VAL A 25 13.47 -23.83 -10.66
CA VAL A 25 13.05 -24.27 -9.33
C VAL A 25 11.54 -24.03 -9.25
N THR A 26 10.77 -25.11 -9.32
CA THR A 26 9.31 -25.06 -9.18
C THR A 26 8.92 -25.18 -7.72
N THR A 27 8.00 -24.33 -7.28
CA THR A 27 7.38 -24.44 -5.96
C THR A 27 6.52 -25.71 -5.86
N PRO A 28 6.22 -26.24 -4.66
CA PRO A 28 5.32 -27.39 -4.49
C PRO A 28 3.92 -27.20 -5.12
N TRP A 29 3.55 -25.98 -5.48
CA TRP A 29 2.29 -25.62 -6.12
C TRP A 29 2.40 -25.46 -7.65
N GLY A 30 3.55 -25.80 -8.25
CA GLY A 30 3.73 -25.81 -9.71
C GLY A 30 4.05 -24.45 -10.35
N THR A 31 4.27 -23.41 -9.56
CA THR A 31 4.75 -22.10 -10.05
C THR A 31 6.27 -22.09 -10.13
N SER A 32 6.85 -21.71 -11.30
CA SER A 32 8.29 -21.55 -11.45
C SER A 32 8.75 -20.25 -10.77
N LEU A 33 9.77 -20.33 -9.92
CA LEU A 33 10.39 -19.16 -9.27
C LEU A 33 11.27 -18.33 -10.23
N ASP A 34 11.51 -18.81 -11.43
CA ASP A 34 12.32 -18.11 -12.45
C ASP A 34 11.51 -17.10 -13.29
N GLY A 35 10.22 -16.88 -12.98
CA GLY A 35 9.33 -15.98 -13.72
C GLY A 35 9.29 -14.54 -13.22
N ASP A 36 9.73 -14.28 -12.01
CA ASP A 36 9.72 -12.93 -11.41
C ASP A 36 11.12 -12.30 -11.39
N SER A 37 11.76 -12.22 -12.54
CA SER A 37 12.73 -11.13 -12.69
C SER A 37 11.94 -9.84 -12.75
N ILE A 38 11.81 -9.16 -11.60
CA ILE A 38 11.44 -7.75 -11.53
C ILE A 38 12.25 -7.05 -12.62
N PRO A 39 11.62 -6.45 -13.65
CA PRO A 39 12.36 -5.77 -14.67
C PRO A 39 13.23 -4.73 -13.99
N ALA A 40 14.54 -4.84 -14.17
CA ALA A 40 15.54 -3.99 -13.50
C ALA A 40 15.45 -2.50 -13.91
N ASN A 41 14.56 -2.18 -14.83
CA ASN A 41 14.17 -0.84 -15.24
C ASN A 41 12.67 -0.70 -15.01
N GLY A 42 12.31 0.06 -14.00
CA GLY A 42 10.99 0.29 -13.43
C GLY A 42 9.90 0.84 -14.33
N ASP A 43 9.66 0.24 -15.47
CA ASP A 43 8.48 0.51 -16.30
C ASP A 43 7.29 -0.33 -15.81
N PHE A 44 6.93 -0.20 -14.53
CA PHE A 44 5.71 -0.81 -14.02
C PHE A 44 4.50 -0.17 -14.67
N LYS A 45 3.81 -0.94 -15.49
CA LYS A 45 2.56 -0.54 -16.13
C LYS A 45 1.39 -0.75 -15.17
N LEU A 46 0.25 -0.16 -15.47
CA LEU A 46 -0.97 -0.29 -14.67
C LEU A 46 -1.34 -1.77 -14.38
N ASN A 47 -1.16 -2.65 -15.37
CA ASN A 47 -1.42 -4.08 -15.21
C ASN A 47 -0.49 -4.75 -14.19
N ASP A 48 0.76 -4.30 -14.11
CA ASP A 48 1.73 -4.86 -13.16
C ASP A 48 1.34 -4.45 -11.72
N ILE A 49 0.89 -3.20 -11.53
CA ILE A 49 0.37 -2.71 -10.24
C ILE A 49 -0.84 -3.55 -9.81
N VAL A 50 -1.78 -3.81 -10.72
CA VAL A 50 -2.96 -4.62 -10.43
C VAL A 50 -2.59 -6.07 -10.15
N ASN A 51 -1.67 -6.65 -10.89
CA ASN A 51 -1.22 -8.04 -10.70
C ASN A 51 -0.43 -8.21 -9.39
N ASN A 52 0.40 -7.22 -9.04
CA ASN A 52 1.14 -7.21 -7.77
C ASN A 52 0.23 -6.93 -6.56
N GLY A 53 -0.96 -6.39 -6.80
CA GLY A 53 -1.94 -6.08 -5.74
C GLY A 53 -1.54 -4.90 -4.86
N GLU A 54 -0.57 -4.08 -5.26
CA GLU A 54 -0.06 -2.97 -4.48
C GLU A 54 0.22 -1.75 -5.35
N LEU A 55 -0.19 -0.57 -4.86
CA LEU A 55 0.09 0.74 -5.42
C LEU A 55 1.02 1.49 -4.46
N ILE A 56 2.17 1.95 -4.94
CA ILE A 56 3.18 2.63 -4.12
C ILE A 56 3.05 4.14 -4.29
N MET A 57 2.68 4.81 -3.21
CA MET A 57 2.56 6.26 -3.13
C MET A 57 3.83 6.88 -2.54
N LEU A 58 4.52 7.72 -3.28
CA LEU A 58 5.61 8.56 -2.79
C LEU A 58 5.04 9.90 -2.33
N THR A 59 5.40 10.33 -1.13
CA THR A 59 4.91 11.59 -0.56
C THR A 59 5.87 12.17 0.45
N LEU A 60 5.57 13.39 0.92
CA LEU A 60 6.23 14.02 2.06
C LEU A 60 5.24 14.11 3.22
N THR A 61 5.75 14.12 4.45
CA THR A 61 4.91 14.34 5.64
C THR A 61 4.33 15.74 5.61
N GLY A 62 3.04 15.86 5.90
CA GLY A 62 2.35 17.14 5.98
C GLY A 62 0.83 16.98 6.10
N PRO A 63 0.13 17.99 6.60
CA PRO A 63 -1.30 17.90 6.91
C PRO A 63 -2.18 17.61 5.69
N ASP A 64 -1.82 18.15 4.51
CA ASP A 64 -2.56 17.89 3.28
C ASP A 64 -2.06 16.65 2.55
N ASN A 65 -0.85 16.16 2.85
CA ASN A 65 -0.21 15.06 2.12
C ASN A 65 -0.42 13.72 2.81
N TYR A 66 0.36 13.50 3.88
CA TYR A 66 0.31 12.29 4.69
C TYR A 66 0.79 12.56 6.11
N TYR A 67 0.04 12.07 7.07
CA TYR A 67 0.43 12.00 8.49
C TYR A 67 -0.26 10.81 9.14
N ASP A 68 0.33 10.31 10.23
CA ASP A 68 -0.31 9.29 11.06
C ASP A 68 -1.15 9.93 12.16
N TYR A 69 -2.37 9.47 12.30
CA TYR A 69 -3.28 9.86 13.38
C TYR A 69 -3.83 8.62 14.06
N HIS A 70 -3.35 8.32 15.26
CA HIS A 70 -3.74 7.15 16.04
C HIS A 70 -3.58 5.81 15.28
N GLY A 71 -2.53 5.66 14.48
CA GLY A 71 -2.27 4.47 13.68
C GLY A 71 -3.06 4.40 12.37
N HIS A 72 -3.72 5.50 11.99
CA HIS A 72 -4.40 5.62 10.69
C HIS A 72 -3.72 6.68 9.84
N GLY A 73 -3.46 6.33 8.59
CA GLY A 73 -2.99 7.31 7.62
C GLY A 73 -4.06 8.36 7.33
N MET A 74 -3.67 9.62 7.37
CA MET A 74 -4.53 10.77 7.16
C MET A 74 -3.87 11.75 6.18
N GLY A 75 -4.63 12.72 5.72
CA GLY A 75 -4.21 13.72 4.75
C GLY A 75 -4.97 13.59 3.44
N THR A 76 -5.34 14.71 2.86
CA THR A 76 -6.19 14.76 1.65
C THR A 76 -5.59 13.95 0.49
N GLN A 77 -4.25 14.03 0.28
CA GLN A 77 -3.57 13.31 -0.79
C GLN A 77 -3.55 11.80 -0.53
N TYR A 78 -3.27 11.41 0.71
CA TYR A 78 -3.30 10.00 1.12
C TYR A 78 -4.68 9.38 0.91
N MET A 79 -5.73 10.03 1.44
CA MET A 79 -7.11 9.52 1.36
C MET A 79 -7.59 9.41 -0.10
N LEU A 80 -7.19 10.34 -0.95
CA LEU A 80 -7.47 10.25 -2.39
C LEU A 80 -6.75 9.04 -3.03
N CYS A 81 -5.45 8.85 -2.76
CA CYS A 81 -4.70 7.71 -3.28
C CYS A 81 -5.27 6.38 -2.76
N GLU A 82 -5.69 6.33 -1.49
CA GLU A 82 -6.34 5.15 -0.92
C GLU A 82 -7.64 4.79 -1.64
N LYS A 83 -8.51 5.78 -1.92
CA LYS A 83 -9.73 5.56 -2.71
C LYS A 83 -9.42 5.13 -4.15
N PHE A 84 -8.33 5.63 -4.74
CA PHE A 84 -7.90 5.18 -6.06
C PHE A 84 -7.38 3.74 -6.03
N ALA A 85 -6.56 3.38 -5.04
CA ALA A 85 -6.09 2.00 -4.84
C ALA A 85 -7.27 1.03 -4.64
N GLN A 86 -8.25 1.40 -3.81
CA GLN A 86 -9.49 0.64 -3.63
C GLN A 86 -10.27 0.49 -4.95
N LYS A 87 -10.31 1.52 -5.79
CA LYS A 87 -10.94 1.45 -7.12
C LYS A 87 -10.23 0.47 -8.06
N LEU A 88 -8.90 0.36 -7.96
CA LEU A 88 -8.11 -0.62 -8.70
C LEU A 88 -8.19 -2.03 -8.11
N GLY A 89 -8.67 -2.18 -6.88
CA GLY A 89 -8.67 -3.45 -6.16
C GLY A 89 -7.33 -3.84 -5.57
N VAL A 90 -6.45 -2.86 -5.30
CA VAL A 90 -5.10 -3.06 -4.76
C VAL A 90 -4.94 -2.39 -3.39
N SER A 91 -3.94 -2.79 -2.63
CA SER A 91 -3.54 -2.11 -1.40
C SER A 91 -2.72 -0.85 -1.71
N LEU A 92 -2.75 0.13 -0.79
CA LEU A 92 -1.89 1.32 -0.88
C LEU A 92 -0.70 1.15 0.06
N ARG A 93 0.53 1.27 -0.47
CA ARG A 93 1.75 1.41 0.31
C ARG A 93 2.25 2.85 0.25
N VAL A 94 2.52 3.43 1.41
CA VAL A 94 3.04 4.79 1.51
C VAL A 94 4.52 4.77 1.79
N GLU A 95 5.28 5.47 0.95
CA GLU A 95 6.72 5.69 1.10
C GLU A 95 6.96 7.18 1.31
N VAL A 96 7.39 7.53 2.51
CA VAL A 96 7.67 8.92 2.87
C VAL A 96 9.10 9.27 2.48
N CYS A 97 9.24 10.30 1.64
CA CYS A 97 10.52 10.83 1.22
C CYS A 97 10.96 11.99 2.14
N LYS A 98 12.25 12.26 2.21
CA LYS A 98 12.80 13.35 3.04
C LYS A 98 12.54 14.72 2.40
N ASP A 99 12.68 14.79 1.09
CA ASP A 99 12.53 16.01 0.31
C ASP A 99 12.01 15.73 -1.10
N THR A 100 11.70 16.81 -1.80
CA THR A 100 11.18 16.76 -3.17
C THR A 100 12.19 16.14 -4.17
N THR A 101 13.49 16.31 -3.92
CA THR A 101 14.56 15.79 -4.80
C THR A 101 14.61 14.27 -4.72
N GLU A 102 14.56 13.72 -3.51
CA GLU A 102 14.47 12.29 -3.29
C GLU A 102 13.19 11.71 -3.91
N LEU A 103 12.05 12.37 -3.68
CA LEU A 103 10.76 11.95 -4.21
C LEU A 103 10.79 11.84 -5.75
N VAL A 104 11.27 12.87 -6.44
CA VAL A 104 11.38 12.88 -7.90
C VAL A 104 12.39 11.84 -8.40
N THR A 105 13.50 11.66 -7.68
CA THR A 105 14.53 10.69 -8.05
C THR A 105 13.98 9.26 -7.93
N ARG A 106 13.29 8.96 -6.85
CA ARG A 106 12.65 7.66 -6.63
C ARG A 106 11.55 7.39 -7.66
N LEU A 107 10.71 8.39 -7.96
CA LEU A 107 9.68 8.27 -8.99
C LEU A 107 10.28 7.96 -10.37
N ARG A 108 11.37 8.62 -10.74
CA ARG A 108 12.05 8.37 -12.03
C ARG A 108 12.69 7.00 -12.11
N LYS A 109 13.17 6.48 -10.99
CA LYS A 109 13.73 5.12 -10.90
C LYS A 109 12.68 4.02 -10.92
N GLY A 110 11.40 4.37 -10.71
CA GLY A 110 10.33 3.40 -10.55
C GLY A 110 10.24 2.77 -9.15
N ASP A 111 10.83 3.42 -8.13
CA ASP A 111 10.71 2.98 -6.72
C ASP A 111 9.32 3.30 -6.14
N GLY A 112 8.44 3.90 -6.93
CA GLY A 112 7.05 4.19 -6.60
C GLY A 112 6.27 4.55 -7.86
N ASP A 113 4.95 4.42 -7.77
CA ASP A 113 4.04 4.56 -8.89
C ASP A 113 3.47 5.97 -9.03
N ILE A 114 3.14 6.59 -7.90
CA ILE A 114 2.51 7.91 -7.84
C ILE A 114 3.28 8.81 -6.88
N ALA A 115 3.62 10.01 -7.32
CA ALA A 115 4.04 11.10 -6.44
C ALA A 115 2.80 11.92 -6.06
N ALA A 116 2.35 11.76 -4.84
CA ALA A 116 1.21 12.48 -4.28
C ALA A 116 1.70 13.69 -3.46
N PHE A 117 2.33 14.60 -4.15
CA PHE A 117 2.87 15.84 -3.60
C PHE A 117 2.85 16.94 -4.67
N GLN A 118 2.70 18.18 -4.25
CA GLN A 118 2.70 19.33 -5.13
C GLN A 118 4.10 19.58 -5.71
N LEU A 119 4.33 19.13 -6.93
CA LEU A 119 5.58 19.31 -7.64
C LEU A 119 5.51 20.52 -8.59
N PRO A 120 6.61 21.29 -8.75
CA PRO A 120 6.71 22.30 -9.79
C PRO A 120 6.59 21.67 -11.18
N ARG A 121 5.82 22.29 -12.08
CA ARG A 121 5.65 21.80 -13.47
C ARG A 121 6.91 21.80 -14.32
N THR A 122 7.96 22.48 -13.85
CA THR A 122 9.25 22.54 -14.53
C THR A 122 10.06 21.25 -14.43
N ILE A 123 9.63 20.31 -13.56
CA ILE A 123 10.33 19.05 -13.37
C ILE A 123 10.15 18.17 -14.60
N GLN A 124 11.28 17.77 -15.21
CA GLN A 124 11.29 16.86 -16.35
C GLN A 124 11.35 15.39 -15.90
N GLY A 125 11.00 14.47 -16.81
CA GLY A 125 11.06 13.01 -16.55
C GLY A 125 9.94 12.47 -15.68
N VAL A 126 8.89 13.27 -15.50
CA VAL A 126 7.64 12.86 -14.87
C VAL A 126 6.45 13.28 -15.73
N LYS A 127 5.35 12.57 -15.65
CA LYS A 127 4.09 12.94 -16.30
C LYS A 127 3.11 13.40 -15.23
N PHE A 128 2.67 14.64 -15.33
CA PHE A 128 1.65 15.17 -14.44
C PHE A 128 0.27 14.64 -14.83
N CYS A 129 -0.50 14.27 -13.84
CA CYS A 129 -1.86 13.74 -13.98
C CYS A 129 -2.76 14.28 -12.86
N GLY A 130 -4.07 14.14 -13.05
CA GLY A 130 -5.09 14.76 -12.22
C GLY A 130 -5.50 16.13 -12.75
N THR A 131 -6.67 16.61 -12.31
CA THR A 131 -7.16 17.93 -12.69
C THR A 131 -6.51 19.00 -11.85
N GLU A 132 -6.09 20.10 -12.46
CA GLU A 132 -5.69 21.31 -11.73
C GLU A 132 -6.83 21.78 -10.84
N ILE A 133 -6.49 21.94 -9.57
CA ILE A 133 -7.39 22.55 -8.62
C ILE A 133 -6.79 23.89 -8.24
N ASP A 134 -7.46 24.96 -8.60
CA ASP A 134 -6.98 26.34 -8.49
C ASP A 134 -6.50 26.74 -7.10
N SER A 135 -6.99 26.12 -6.04
CA SER A 135 -6.61 26.47 -4.66
C SER A 135 -5.53 25.59 -4.06
N LEU A 136 -5.33 24.37 -4.55
CA LEU A 136 -4.43 23.40 -3.91
C LEU A 136 -3.30 22.92 -4.82
N ARG A 137 -3.31 23.24 -6.11
CA ARG A 137 -2.31 22.80 -7.10
C ARG A 137 -1.93 21.33 -6.96
N THR A 138 -2.88 20.49 -6.59
CA THR A 138 -2.68 19.07 -6.37
C THR A 138 -2.63 18.37 -7.71
N GLN A 139 -1.47 18.39 -8.32
CA GLN A 139 -1.20 17.51 -9.43
C GLN A 139 -0.39 16.35 -8.92
N TRP A 140 -0.86 15.16 -9.23
CA TRP A 140 -0.03 13.99 -9.07
C TRP A 140 0.93 13.86 -10.24
N ALA A 141 2.05 13.21 -9.99
CA ALA A 141 2.99 12.86 -11.03
C ALA A 141 3.22 11.36 -11.02
N VAL A 142 3.35 10.81 -12.20
CA VAL A 142 3.74 9.42 -12.43
C VAL A 142 5.01 9.41 -13.27
N GLN A 143 5.67 8.26 -13.38
CA GLN A 143 6.82 8.13 -14.27
C GLN A 143 6.41 8.44 -15.72
N SER A 144 7.27 9.12 -16.49
CA SER A 144 6.93 9.62 -17.83
C SER A 144 6.50 8.53 -18.81
N GLY A 145 6.94 7.28 -18.62
CA GLY A 145 6.55 6.11 -19.42
C GLY A 145 5.19 5.51 -19.07
N ASN A 146 4.65 5.79 -17.86
CA ASN A 146 3.43 5.16 -17.37
C ASN A 146 2.16 5.92 -17.78
N ASN A 147 1.87 5.90 -19.09
CA ASN A 147 0.72 6.59 -19.65
C ASN A 147 -0.62 6.00 -19.19
N GLU A 148 -0.67 4.68 -19.03
CA GLU A 148 -1.90 3.97 -18.64
C GLU A 148 -2.35 4.37 -17.25
N LEU A 149 -1.43 4.46 -16.29
CA LEU A 149 -1.72 4.91 -14.94
C LEU A 149 -2.16 6.38 -14.91
N ALA A 150 -1.45 7.26 -15.66
CA ALA A 150 -1.83 8.66 -15.76
C ALA A 150 -3.25 8.83 -16.32
N ASP A 151 -3.61 8.09 -17.36
CA ASP A 151 -4.92 8.14 -17.99
C ASP A 151 -6.01 7.54 -17.09
N ALA A 152 -5.67 6.51 -16.31
CA ALA A 152 -6.59 5.95 -15.30
C ALA A 152 -6.87 6.96 -14.19
N LEU A 153 -5.84 7.64 -13.68
CA LEU A 153 -5.97 8.72 -12.69
C LEU A 153 -6.80 9.89 -13.23
N ASN A 154 -6.52 10.35 -14.45
CA ASN A 154 -7.27 11.44 -15.08
C ASN A 154 -8.77 11.12 -15.28
N ARG A 155 -9.08 9.87 -15.63
CA ARG A 155 -10.48 9.44 -15.79
C ARG A 155 -11.21 9.28 -14.46
N TRP A 156 -10.49 8.85 -13.43
CA TRP A 156 -11.07 8.60 -12.12
C TRP A 156 -11.26 9.87 -11.31
N PHE A 157 -10.27 10.76 -11.30
CA PHE A 157 -10.25 11.95 -10.48
C PHE A 157 -11.28 12.99 -10.94
N LYS A 158 -12.04 13.52 -9.98
CA LYS A 158 -13.00 14.61 -10.18
C LYS A 158 -12.81 15.67 -9.10
N PRO A 159 -12.88 16.98 -9.44
CA PRO A 159 -12.67 18.06 -8.49
C PRO A 159 -13.53 18.00 -7.22
N GLY A 160 -14.77 17.53 -7.34
CA GLY A 160 -15.68 17.37 -6.20
C GLY A 160 -15.19 16.40 -5.13
N MET A 161 -14.36 15.41 -5.48
CA MET A 161 -13.87 14.41 -4.56
C MET A 161 -13.01 15.00 -3.43
N ILE A 162 -12.35 16.14 -3.66
CA ILE A 162 -11.55 16.79 -2.62
C ILE A 162 -12.42 17.32 -1.50
N LYS A 163 -13.56 17.89 -1.85
CA LYS A 163 -14.51 18.36 -0.84
C LYS A 163 -15.00 17.19 0.01
N ASP A 164 -15.38 16.10 -0.63
CA ASP A 164 -15.89 14.92 0.04
C ASP A 164 -14.84 14.32 0.99
N ILE A 165 -13.58 14.24 0.52
CA ILE A 165 -12.44 13.76 1.33
C ILE A 165 -12.19 14.66 2.53
N ARG A 166 -12.23 15.99 2.37
CA ARG A 166 -12.03 16.92 3.50
C ARG A 166 -13.15 16.84 4.52
N GLU A 167 -14.38 16.66 4.08
CA GLU A 167 -15.50 16.43 4.99
C GLU A 167 -15.34 15.10 5.74
N GLU A 168 -14.87 14.05 5.08
CA GLU A 168 -14.56 12.77 5.69
C GLU A 168 -13.39 12.88 6.69
N GLU A 169 -12.31 13.56 6.33
CA GLU A 169 -11.17 13.81 7.22
C GLU A 169 -11.60 14.60 8.46
N ALA A 170 -12.36 15.69 8.27
CA ALA A 170 -12.90 16.47 9.36
C ALA A 170 -13.83 15.66 10.28
N PHE A 171 -14.61 14.74 9.71
CA PHE A 171 -15.43 13.83 10.47
C PHE A 171 -14.58 12.85 11.31
N LEU A 172 -13.54 12.28 10.74
CA LEU A 172 -12.63 11.36 11.43
C LEU A 172 -11.85 12.06 12.55
N LEU A 173 -11.44 13.31 12.32
CA LEU A 173 -10.74 14.14 13.31
C LEU A 173 -11.68 14.72 14.36
N SER A 174 -12.99 14.82 14.05
CA SER A 174 -13.93 15.29 15.02
C SER A 174 -13.96 14.33 16.20
N THR A 175 -13.68 14.84 17.39
CA THR A 175 -13.86 14.17 18.69
C THR A 175 -15.36 13.95 18.99
N ARG A 176 -16.16 13.61 18.03
CA ARG A 176 -17.37 12.88 18.31
C ARG A 176 -16.92 11.52 18.82
N SER A 177 -16.51 11.52 20.09
CA SER A 177 -16.57 10.33 20.88
C SER A 177 -17.95 9.77 20.55
N VAL A 178 -17.97 8.71 19.76
CA VAL A 178 -19.13 7.84 19.72
C VAL A 178 -19.18 7.36 21.15
N THR A 179 -19.87 8.14 22.00
CA THR A 179 -20.33 7.65 23.27
C THR A 179 -21.26 6.52 22.86
N ARG A 180 -20.67 5.36 22.64
CA ARG A 180 -21.46 4.15 22.64
C ARG A 180 -22.06 4.15 24.03
N ARG A 181 -23.22 4.76 24.15
CA ARG A 181 -24.12 4.42 25.23
C ARG A 181 -24.44 2.96 24.97
N VAL A 182 -23.55 2.10 25.45
CA VAL A 182 -23.88 0.72 25.64
C VAL A 182 -24.92 0.75 26.75
N TYR A 183 -26.11 1.18 26.36
CA TYR A 183 -27.28 0.97 27.16
C TYR A 183 -27.53 -0.53 27.06
N SER A 184 -26.88 -1.29 27.92
CA SER A 184 -27.36 -2.62 28.25
C SER A 184 -28.60 -2.39 29.08
N PRO A 185 -29.80 -2.67 28.56
CA PRO A 185 -31.03 -2.58 29.37
C PRO A 185 -30.96 -3.49 30.59
N MET A 186 -29.96 -4.34 30.69
CA MET A 186 -29.71 -5.29 31.77
C MET A 186 -28.76 -4.74 32.85
N LEU A 187 -27.94 -3.73 32.55
CA LEU A 187 -27.10 -3.10 33.55
C LEU A 187 -27.96 -2.17 34.41
N ASN A 188 -28.58 -2.72 35.43
CA ASN A 188 -29.29 -1.97 36.44
C ASN A 188 -28.38 -1.68 37.64
N ARG A 189 -27.85 -0.45 37.67
CA ARG A 189 -26.98 0.02 38.74
C ARG A 189 -27.62 -0.07 40.14
N ALA A 190 -28.93 0.10 40.23
CA ALA A 190 -29.68 0.03 41.46
C ALA A 190 -30.05 -1.40 41.88
N GLY A 191 -30.21 -2.30 40.90
CA GLY A 191 -30.61 -3.70 41.15
C GLY A 191 -29.44 -4.68 41.17
N GLY A 192 -28.21 -4.26 40.87
CA GLY A 192 -27.05 -5.14 40.87
C GLY A 192 -27.07 -6.24 39.80
N VAL A 193 -27.93 -6.13 38.80
CA VAL A 193 -28.04 -7.08 37.69
C VAL A 193 -27.07 -6.69 36.59
N ILE A 194 -26.22 -7.63 36.19
CA ILE A 194 -25.23 -7.44 35.11
C ILE A 194 -25.70 -8.12 33.82
N SER A 195 -26.21 -9.35 33.93
CA SER A 195 -26.68 -10.14 32.80
C SER A 195 -27.87 -11.05 33.16
N HIS A 196 -28.56 -11.59 32.18
CA HIS A 196 -29.59 -12.64 32.40
C HIS A 196 -29.03 -13.91 33.05
N TYR A 197 -27.71 -14.06 33.00
CA TYR A 197 -27.05 -15.28 33.49
C TYR A 197 -26.43 -15.10 34.88
N ASP A 198 -26.66 -13.96 35.55
CA ASP A 198 -26.10 -13.65 36.88
C ASP A 198 -26.30 -14.76 37.90
N HIS A 199 -27.47 -15.42 37.88
CA HIS A 199 -27.77 -16.51 38.80
C HIS A 199 -26.85 -17.73 38.58
N TYR A 200 -26.39 -17.98 37.36
CA TYR A 200 -25.42 -19.03 37.10
C TYR A 200 -24.04 -18.62 37.61
N PHE A 201 -23.64 -17.36 37.38
CA PHE A 201 -22.37 -16.87 37.88
C PHE A 201 -22.33 -16.86 39.41
N GLN A 202 -23.38 -16.42 40.06
CA GLN A 202 -23.53 -16.48 41.54
C GLN A 202 -23.42 -17.89 42.07
N LYS A 203 -24.00 -18.87 41.36
CA LYS A 203 -23.98 -20.28 41.75
C LYS A 203 -22.61 -20.92 41.60
N TYR A 204 -21.89 -20.64 40.52
CA TYR A 204 -20.67 -21.37 40.18
C TYR A 204 -19.36 -20.60 40.51
N ALA A 205 -19.40 -19.30 40.66
CA ALA A 205 -18.21 -18.51 41.01
C ALA A 205 -17.56 -18.93 42.36
N PRO A 206 -18.30 -19.29 43.39
CA PRO A 206 -17.73 -19.78 44.64
C PRO A 206 -16.87 -21.04 44.49
N LEU A 207 -17.16 -21.90 43.51
CA LEU A 207 -16.37 -23.10 43.23
C LEU A 207 -14.97 -22.73 42.72
N ALA A 208 -14.86 -21.64 41.99
CA ALA A 208 -13.58 -21.10 41.48
C ALA A 208 -12.94 -20.10 42.45
N ARG A 209 -13.57 -19.79 43.60
CA ARG A 209 -13.20 -18.75 44.57
C ARG A 209 -13.06 -17.36 43.93
N TRP A 210 -13.90 -17.07 42.92
CA TRP A 210 -13.95 -15.82 42.22
C TRP A 210 -15.19 -15.01 42.62
N ASP A 211 -15.08 -13.68 42.50
CA ASP A 211 -16.28 -12.82 42.59
C ASP A 211 -17.12 -13.05 41.31
N TRP A 212 -18.37 -13.41 41.48
CA TRP A 212 -19.29 -13.66 40.36
C TRP A 212 -19.44 -12.49 39.41
N ARG A 213 -19.23 -11.25 39.91
CA ARG A 213 -19.29 -10.02 39.11
C ARG A 213 -18.14 -9.90 38.11
N LEU A 214 -17.02 -10.59 38.33
CA LEU A 214 -15.91 -10.68 37.40
C LEU A 214 -16.15 -11.72 36.30
N MET A 215 -17.11 -12.58 36.49
CA MET A 215 -17.46 -13.68 35.56
C MET A 215 -18.67 -13.33 34.69
N ALA A 216 -19.50 -12.36 35.11
CA ALA A 216 -20.68 -11.88 34.41
C ALA A 216 -20.37 -10.76 33.42
#